data_7e25aac590800e05ac418c5af9aea0c4
#
_entry.id   7e25aac590800e05ac418c5af9aea0c4
#
_cell.length_a   1.000
_cell.length_b   1.000
_cell.length_c   1.000
_cell.angle_alpha   90.00
_cell.angle_beta   90.00
_cell.angle_gamma   90.00
#
_symmetry.space_group_name_H-M   'P 1'
#
loop_
_entity.id
_entity.type
_entity.pdbx_description
1 polymer ?
#
loop_
_entity_poly.entity_id
_entity_poly.type
_entity_poly.pdbx_seq_one_letter_code
_entity_poly.pdbx_strand_id
1 'polypeptide(L)'
;MTTYNFDLTINGKNISCRAFTLEEYLNLIKAKADKVLDKTIKQLIKDCTNAKGLNKHESELLLVNLWAHSLGEVNHTATWVCDCGNEIDVPINTNRIQIVGSSDLLYSLGELRIQFKYPELFDDNDIALMIAKSIDYIIVNGEQIFVDDLSDQEIDDLYSAITTEDVLKIKDMLLKPQIQLAVPISCKCGKNHVHQITGLKEFFKVIQ
;
A
#
# COMPACT_ATOMS: atom_id res chain seq x y z
N MET A 1 0.31 -18.35 -26.26
CA MET A 1 -0.39 -17.08 -26.03
C MET A 1 0.64 -16.05 -25.61
N THR A 2 0.76 -14.95 -26.33
CA THR A 2 1.65 -13.84 -25.93
C THR A 2 0.96 -13.06 -24.83
N THR A 3 1.50 -13.14 -23.61
CA THR A 3 1.07 -12.29 -22.48
C THR A 3 1.57 -10.86 -22.70
N TYR A 4 0.74 -9.88 -22.44
CA TYR A 4 1.12 -8.48 -22.47
C TYR A 4 2.13 -8.20 -21.33
N ASN A 5 3.31 -7.71 -21.70
CA ASN A 5 4.36 -7.36 -20.75
C ASN A 5 4.50 -5.83 -20.69
N PHE A 6 4.86 -5.33 -19.50
CA PHE A 6 5.10 -3.92 -19.26
C PHE A 6 6.10 -3.75 -18.12
N ASP A 7 6.73 -2.59 -18.02
CA ASP A 7 7.68 -2.27 -16.95
C ASP A 7 7.14 -1.12 -16.09
N LEU A 8 7.42 -1.18 -14.82
CA LEU A 8 7.10 -0.14 -13.83
C LEU A 8 8.36 0.29 -13.09
N THR A 9 8.43 1.57 -12.74
CA THR A 9 9.48 2.07 -11.84
C THR A 9 8.83 2.50 -10.53
N ILE A 10 9.18 1.83 -9.44
CA ILE A 10 8.68 2.12 -8.09
C ILE A 10 9.87 2.42 -7.19
N ASN A 11 9.96 3.63 -6.67
CA ASN A 11 11.08 4.10 -5.81
C ASN A 11 12.46 3.78 -6.41
N GLY A 12 12.62 4.00 -7.72
CA GLY A 12 13.88 3.74 -8.44
C GLY A 12 14.17 2.26 -8.75
N LYS A 13 13.29 1.33 -8.33
CA LYS A 13 13.38 -0.10 -8.69
C LYS A 13 12.61 -0.33 -9.99
N ASN A 14 13.27 -0.88 -11.00
CA ASN A 14 12.62 -1.31 -12.24
C ASN A 14 12.02 -2.69 -12.06
N ILE A 15 10.71 -2.82 -12.29
CA ILE A 15 9.95 -4.04 -12.10
C ILE A 15 9.36 -4.43 -13.45
N SER A 16 9.75 -5.58 -13.95
CA SER A 16 9.15 -6.17 -15.15
C SER A 16 7.91 -6.97 -14.75
N CYS A 17 6.82 -6.69 -15.45
CA CYS A 17 5.51 -7.22 -15.18
C CYS A 17 4.92 -7.90 -16.42
N ARG A 18 4.07 -8.87 -16.21
CA ARG A 18 3.14 -9.39 -17.21
C ARG A 18 1.71 -9.22 -16.74
N ALA A 19 0.80 -8.97 -17.67
CA ALA A 19 -0.61 -9.02 -17.33
C ALA A 19 -1.00 -10.40 -16.80
N PHE A 20 -1.93 -10.43 -15.85
CA PHE A 20 -2.48 -11.69 -15.39
C PHE A 20 -3.46 -12.29 -16.41
N THR A 21 -3.60 -13.60 -16.38
CA THR A 21 -4.46 -14.37 -17.26
C THR A 21 -5.92 -14.40 -16.75
N LEU A 22 -6.85 -14.83 -17.60
CA LEU A 22 -8.24 -15.08 -17.19
C LEU A 22 -8.31 -16.13 -16.06
N GLU A 23 -7.47 -17.15 -16.08
CA GLU A 23 -7.41 -18.17 -15.04
C GLU A 23 -7.00 -17.58 -13.70
N GLU A 24 -5.95 -16.72 -13.68
CA GLU A 24 -5.50 -16.01 -12.48
C GLU A 24 -6.59 -15.06 -11.96
N TYR A 25 -7.31 -14.37 -12.84
CA TYR A 25 -8.46 -13.55 -12.47
C TYR A 25 -9.59 -14.36 -11.82
N LEU A 26 -9.96 -15.50 -12.42
CA LEU A 26 -10.97 -16.39 -11.84
C LEU A 26 -10.55 -16.96 -10.49
N ASN A 27 -9.25 -17.23 -10.30
CA ASN A 27 -8.70 -17.66 -9.01
C ASN A 27 -8.83 -16.56 -7.94
N LEU A 28 -8.65 -15.29 -8.30
CA LEU A 28 -8.89 -14.17 -7.36
C LEU A 28 -10.37 -14.09 -6.94
N ILE A 29 -11.32 -14.26 -7.87
CA ILE A 29 -12.76 -14.27 -7.57
C ILE A 29 -13.10 -15.40 -6.58
N LYS A 30 -12.58 -16.60 -6.82
CA LYS A 30 -12.76 -17.76 -5.90
C LYS A 30 -12.13 -17.49 -4.54
N ALA A 31 -10.90 -16.98 -4.51
CA ALA A 31 -10.18 -16.67 -3.28
C ALA A 31 -10.88 -15.63 -2.41
N LYS A 32 -11.62 -14.70 -3.03
CA LYS A 32 -12.46 -13.72 -2.31
C LYS A 32 -13.63 -14.44 -1.58
N ALA A 33 -14.27 -15.41 -2.23
CA ALA A 33 -15.33 -16.20 -1.62
C ALA A 33 -14.80 -17.08 -0.47
N ASP A 34 -13.60 -17.65 -0.64
CA ASP A 34 -12.95 -18.56 0.31
C ASP A 34 -12.21 -17.82 1.44
N LYS A 35 -12.21 -16.48 1.47
CA LYS A 35 -11.51 -15.61 2.45
C LYS A 35 -9.98 -15.82 2.50
N VAL A 36 -9.38 -16.20 1.38
CA VAL A 36 -7.92 -16.37 1.21
C VAL A 36 -7.32 -15.39 0.20
N LEU A 37 -8.01 -14.28 -0.04
CA LEU A 37 -7.69 -13.31 -1.09
C LEU A 37 -6.28 -12.73 -0.94
N ASP A 38 -5.87 -12.37 0.29
CA ASP A 38 -4.57 -11.74 0.55
C ASP A 38 -3.40 -12.64 0.13
N LYS A 39 -3.49 -13.94 0.46
CA LYS A 39 -2.49 -14.92 0.05
C LYS A 39 -2.45 -15.08 -1.47
N THR A 40 -3.62 -15.09 -2.11
CA THR A 40 -3.73 -15.23 -3.57
C THR A 40 -3.18 -14.01 -4.29
N ILE A 41 -3.41 -12.79 -3.76
CA ILE A 41 -2.84 -11.56 -4.31
C ILE A 41 -1.31 -11.54 -4.15
N LYS A 42 -0.77 -11.91 -2.98
CA LYS A 42 0.68 -12.01 -2.78
C LYS A 42 1.31 -13.01 -3.76
N GLN A 43 0.62 -14.13 -4.05
CA GLN A 43 1.09 -15.10 -5.04
C GLN A 43 1.00 -14.54 -6.47
N LEU A 44 -0.10 -13.86 -6.83
CA LEU A 44 -0.25 -13.23 -8.14
C LEU A 44 0.88 -12.22 -8.43
N ILE A 45 1.24 -11.40 -7.45
CA ILE A 45 2.37 -10.45 -7.59
C ILE A 45 3.67 -11.23 -7.90
N LYS A 46 3.94 -12.33 -7.19
CA LYS A 46 5.13 -13.16 -7.43
C LYS A 46 5.14 -13.79 -8.81
N ASP A 47 3.98 -14.25 -9.30
CA ASP A 47 3.87 -14.96 -10.56
C ASP A 47 3.89 -13.99 -11.76
N CYS A 48 3.39 -12.78 -11.57
CA CYS A 48 3.27 -11.78 -12.63
C CYS A 48 4.42 -10.77 -12.68
N THR A 49 5.31 -10.75 -11.68
CA THR A 49 6.38 -9.74 -11.61
C THR A 49 7.70 -10.32 -11.09
N ASN A 50 8.78 -9.60 -11.35
CA ASN A 50 10.09 -9.90 -10.72
C ASN A 50 10.33 -9.08 -9.44
N ALA A 51 9.30 -8.48 -8.86
CA ALA A 51 9.40 -7.64 -7.67
C ALA A 51 9.91 -8.40 -6.45
N LYS A 52 10.83 -7.79 -5.70
CA LYS A 52 11.36 -8.32 -4.44
C LYS A 52 11.53 -7.20 -3.42
N GLY A 53 11.27 -7.50 -2.14
CA GLY A 53 11.51 -6.59 -1.03
C GLY A 53 10.72 -5.28 -1.15
N LEU A 54 9.48 -5.34 -1.63
CA LEU A 54 8.56 -4.23 -1.63
C LEU A 54 7.83 -4.15 -0.29
N ASN A 55 7.73 -2.93 0.24
CA ASN A 55 6.87 -2.67 1.38
C ASN A 55 5.39 -2.59 0.95
N LYS A 56 4.49 -2.38 1.92
CA LYS A 56 3.05 -2.27 1.70
C LYS A 56 2.70 -1.26 0.61
N HIS A 57 3.21 -0.04 0.70
CA HIS A 57 2.84 1.06 -0.19
C HIS A 57 3.35 0.85 -1.61
N GLU A 58 4.56 0.31 -1.74
CA GLU A 58 5.15 -0.09 -3.02
C GLU A 58 4.36 -1.25 -3.65
N SER A 59 3.95 -2.23 -2.84
CA SER A 59 3.15 -3.37 -3.28
C SER A 59 1.72 -2.96 -3.68
N GLU A 60 1.12 -1.98 -2.99
CA GLU A 60 -0.18 -1.42 -3.36
C GLU A 60 -0.11 -0.70 -4.72
N LEU A 61 0.93 0.12 -4.94
CA LEU A 61 1.15 0.79 -6.21
C LEU A 61 1.36 -0.22 -7.35
N LEU A 62 2.17 -1.26 -7.11
CA LEU A 62 2.37 -2.34 -8.06
C LEU A 62 1.05 -3.05 -8.38
N LEU A 63 0.25 -3.38 -7.37
CA LEU A 63 -1.01 -4.11 -7.54
C LEU A 63 -2.04 -3.32 -8.37
N VAL A 64 -2.21 -2.02 -8.10
CA VAL A 64 -3.12 -1.17 -8.86
C VAL A 64 -2.69 -1.09 -10.33
N ASN A 65 -1.39 -0.91 -10.59
CA ASN A 65 -0.89 -0.88 -11.97
C ASN A 65 -1.01 -2.25 -12.66
N LEU A 66 -0.68 -3.34 -11.96
CA LEU A 66 -0.85 -4.70 -12.49
C LEU A 66 -2.31 -4.95 -12.89
N TRP A 67 -3.25 -4.52 -12.05
CA TRP A 67 -4.69 -4.62 -12.32
C TRP A 67 -5.10 -3.80 -13.53
N ALA A 68 -4.75 -2.51 -13.55
CA ALA A 68 -5.11 -1.60 -14.64
C ALA A 68 -4.55 -2.05 -15.99
N HIS A 69 -3.29 -2.48 -16.03
CA HIS A 69 -2.66 -2.99 -17.27
C HIS A 69 -3.26 -4.32 -17.72
N SER A 70 -3.66 -5.19 -16.80
CA SER A 70 -4.23 -6.49 -17.16
C SER A 70 -5.65 -6.40 -17.69
N LEU A 71 -6.45 -5.42 -17.23
CA LEU A 71 -7.82 -5.19 -17.67
C LEU A 71 -7.94 -4.14 -18.79
N GLY A 72 -6.84 -3.44 -19.14
CA GLY A 72 -6.86 -2.36 -20.11
C GLY A 72 -7.37 -1.02 -19.56
N GLU A 73 -7.42 -0.87 -18.23
CA GLU A 73 -7.99 0.29 -17.50
C GLU A 73 -6.94 1.34 -17.11
N VAL A 74 -5.79 1.37 -17.82
CA VAL A 74 -4.74 2.37 -17.54
C VAL A 74 -5.23 3.80 -17.76
N ASN A 75 -6.06 3.99 -18.81
CA ASN A 75 -6.76 5.24 -19.06
C ASN A 75 -8.24 4.94 -19.11
N HIS A 76 -9.00 5.54 -18.23
CA HIS A 76 -10.45 5.41 -18.20
C HIS A 76 -11.09 6.75 -17.81
N THR A 77 -12.40 6.82 -17.91
CA THR A 77 -13.17 8.01 -17.57
C THR A 77 -14.11 7.68 -16.42
N ALA A 78 -14.05 8.48 -15.35
CA ALA A 78 -15.02 8.40 -14.26
C ALA A 78 -15.93 9.62 -14.29
N THR A 79 -17.22 9.45 -14.02
CA THR A 79 -18.17 10.54 -13.94
C THR A 79 -18.22 11.08 -12.51
N TRP A 80 -17.98 12.39 -12.37
CA TRP A 80 -18.12 13.11 -11.13
C TRP A 80 -19.32 14.04 -11.17
N VAL A 81 -20.11 14.10 -10.07
CA VAL A 81 -21.27 14.96 -9.96
C VAL A 81 -20.93 16.18 -9.11
N CYS A 82 -20.99 17.37 -9.69
CA CYS A 82 -20.80 18.62 -8.97
C CYS A 82 -22.00 18.95 -8.08
N ASP A 83 -21.79 19.70 -7.00
CA ASP A 83 -22.88 20.18 -6.12
C ASP A 83 -23.96 20.99 -6.87
N CYS A 84 -23.65 21.54 -8.04
CA CYS A 84 -24.61 22.22 -8.90
C CYS A 84 -25.45 21.26 -9.78
N GLY A 85 -25.25 19.93 -9.66
CA GLY A 85 -25.94 18.90 -10.42
C GLY A 85 -25.32 18.57 -11.78
N ASN A 86 -24.26 19.27 -12.20
CA ASN A 86 -23.58 18.94 -13.44
C ASN A 86 -22.75 17.65 -13.32
N GLU A 87 -22.89 16.75 -14.26
CA GLU A 87 -22.02 15.60 -14.46
C GLU A 87 -20.79 16.02 -15.28
N ILE A 88 -19.63 15.56 -14.85
CA ILE A 88 -18.33 15.89 -15.44
C ILE A 88 -17.58 14.59 -15.67
N ASP A 89 -17.24 14.32 -16.90
CA ASP A 89 -16.37 13.22 -17.25
C ASP A 89 -14.91 13.59 -16.96
N VAL A 90 -14.29 12.83 -16.10
CA VAL A 90 -12.94 13.09 -15.59
C VAL A 90 -12.00 11.99 -16.06
N PRO A 91 -10.96 12.33 -16.84
CA PRO A 91 -9.99 11.35 -17.32
C PRO A 91 -9.08 10.92 -16.14
N ILE A 92 -8.99 9.62 -15.95
CA ILE A 92 -8.14 8.98 -14.96
C ILE A 92 -7.03 8.23 -15.68
N ASN A 93 -5.78 8.44 -15.24
CA ASN A 93 -4.62 7.71 -15.73
C ASN A 93 -3.86 7.10 -14.56
N THR A 94 -3.89 5.77 -14.43
CA THR A 94 -3.27 5.04 -13.31
C THR A 94 -1.75 5.14 -13.28
N ASN A 95 -1.09 5.46 -14.41
CA ASN A 95 0.36 5.71 -14.43
C ASN A 95 0.77 6.99 -13.67
N ARG A 96 -0.19 7.84 -13.27
CA ARG A 96 0.06 9.05 -12.48
C ARG A 96 -0.11 8.83 -10.98
N ILE A 97 -0.41 7.61 -10.56
CA ILE A 97 -0.50 7.27 -9.14
C ILE A 97 0.90 7.38 -8.53
N GLN A 98 0.97 7.98 -7.37
CA GLN A 98 2.21 8.16 -6.62
C GLN A 98 2.04 7.71 -5.17
N ILE A 99 3.13 7.32 -4.55
CA ILE A 99 3.18 7.16 -3.09
C ILE A 99 3.43 8.56 -2.50
N VAL A 100 2.51 9.03 -1.66
CA VAL A 100 2.60 10.34 -1.00
C VAL A 100 2.69 10.18 0.50
N GLY A 101 3.37 11.13 1.14
CA GLY A 101 3.67 11.08 2.56
C GLY A 101 4.94 10.28 2.85
N SER A 102 5.55 10.63 3.96
CA SER A 102 6.70 9.93 4.55
C SER A 102 6.62 10.06 6.06
N SER A 103 7.27 9.17 6.78
CA SER A 103 7.43 9.25 8.22
C SER A 103 8.88 9.02 8.58
N ASP A 104 9.35 9.68 9.61
CA ASP A 104 10.50 9.21 10.35
C ASP A 104 10.08 7.92 11.06
N LEU A 105 10.80 6.85 10.81
CA LEU A 105 10.49 5.52 11.37
C LEU A 105 11.20 5.27 12.69
N LEU A 106 11.80 6.30 13.31
CA LEU A 106 12.39 6.23 14.64
C LEU A 106 11.37 6.70 15.68
N TYR A 107 10.97 5.82 16.59
CA TYR A 107 10.03 6.09 17.67
C TYR A 107 10.72 6.06 19.03
N SER A 108 10.46 7.08 19.89
CA SER A 108 11.02 7.16 21.24
C SER A 108 10.03 6.60 22.25
N LEU A 109 10.46 5.61 23.02
CA LEU A 109 9.68 4.98 24.09
C LEU A 109 10.48 5.08 25.40
N GLY A 110 10.26 6.16 26.18
CA GLY A 110 11.08 6.46 27.37
C GLY A 110 12.56 6.70 26.99
N GLU A 111 13.45 5.90 27.57
CA GLU A 111 14.90 5.99 27.34
C GLU A 111 15.35 5.16 26.11
N LEU A 112 14.51 4.26 25.62
CA LEU A 112 14.81 3.48 24.42
C LEU A 112 14.22 4.13 23.16
N ARG A 113 14.83 3.88 22.03
CA ARG A 113 14.30 4.25 20.71
C ARG A 113 14.13 3.01 19.86
N ILE A 114 13.03 2.94 19.14
CA ILE A 114 12.68 1.80 18.28
C ILE A 114 12.76 2.30 16.84
N GLN A 115 13.62 1.69 16.03
CA GLN A 115 13.64 1.88 14.60
C GLN A 115 12.67 0.89 13.98
N PHE A 116 11.75 1.42 13.19
CA PHE A 116 10.80 0.63 12.41
C PHE A 116 11.20 0.57 10.94
N LYS A 117 10.68 -0.42 10.25
CA LYS A 117 10.59 -0.54 8.79
C LYS A 117 9.13 -0.54 8.37
N TYR A 118 8.84 -0.13 7.14
CA TYR A 118 7.46 -0.19 6.65
C TYR A 118 6.96 -1.63 6.57
N PRO A 119 5.65 -1.86 6.90
CA PRO A 119 5.04 -3.19 6.88
C PRO A 119 4.98 -3.76 5.46
N GLU A 120 4.72 -5.06 5.35
CA GLU A 120 4.39 -5.72 4.10
C GLU A 120 2.90 -5.55 3.73
N LEU A 121 2.58 -5.88 2.48
CA LEU A 121 1.19 -5.86 2.00
C LEU A 121 0.29 -6.75 2.87
N PHE A 122 -0.83 -6.17 3.34
CA PHE A 122 -1.84 -6.79 4.21
C PHE A 122 -1.42 -7.05 5.68
N ASP A 123 -0.23 -6.67 6.10
CA ASP A 123 0.12 -6.78 7.52
C ASP A 123 -0.79 -5.90 8.40
N ASP A 124 -1.34 -4.83 7.84
CA ASP A 124 -2.30 -3.91 8.51
C ASP A 124 -3.68 -4.53 8.80
N ASN A 125 -3.92 -5.77 8.40
CA ASN A 125 -5.11 -6.54 8.82
C ASN A 125 -5.08 -6.90 10.31
N ASP A 126 -3.86 -6.98 10.91
CA ASP A 126 -3.64 -7.13 12.34
C ASP A 126 -2.60 -6.10 12.80
N ILE A 127 -3.07 -5.07 13.49
CA ILE A 127 -2.23 -3.92 13.86
C ILE A 127 -1.13 -4.31 14.86
N ALA A 128 -1.43 -5.19 15.84
CA ALA A 128 -0.43 -5.60 16.81
C ALA A 128 0.69 -6.41 16.13
N LEU A 129 0.31 -7.36 15.29
CA LEU A 129 1.26 -8.18 14.53
C LEU A 129 2.04 -7.33 13.52
N MET A 130 1.41 -6.35 12.86
CA MET A 130 2.07 -5.42 11.96
C MET A 130 3.17 -4.64 12.70
N ILE A 131 2.86 -4.07 13.87
CA ILE A 131 3.82 -3.31 14.65
C ILE A 131 4.99 -4.21 15.05
N ALA A 132 4.72 -5.39 15.61
CA ALA A 132 5.75 -6.34 16.02
C ALA A 132 6.71 -6.70 14.87
N LYS A 133 6.18 -7.03 13.68
CA LYS A 133 6.98 -7.36 12.48
C LYS A 133 7.73 -6.17 11.89
N SER A 134 7.23 -4.95 12.16
CA SER A 134 7.84 -3.73 11.62
C SER A 134 8.99 -3.21 12.46
N ILE A 135 9.25 -3.77 13.65
CA ILE A 135 10.44 -3.42 14.42
C ILE A 135 11.67 -3.95 13.66
N ASP A 136 12.63 -3.06 13.40
CA ASP A 136 13.88 -3.39 12.73
C ASP A 136 14.98 -3.62 13.78
N TYR A 137 15.19 -2.63 14.64
CA TYR A 137 16.08 -2.72 15.81
C TYR A 137 15.69 -1.72 16.89
N ILE A 138 16.22 -1.91 18.08
CA ILE A 138 16.09 -0.97 19.21
C ILE A 138 17.44 -0.31 19.49
N ILE A 139 17.41 0.90 20.07
CA ILE A 139 18.59 1.63 20.50
C ILE A 139 18.45 1.87 22.00
N VAL A 140 19.37 1.31 22.77
CA VAL A 140 19.47 1.46 24.22
C VAL A 140 20.86 1.99 24.56
N ASN A 141 20.96 3.09 25.29
CA ASN A 141 22.24 3.72 25.67
C ASN A 141 23.18 4.00 24.48
N GLY A 142 22.60 4.19 23.26
CA GLY A 142 23.36 4.43 22.04
C GLY A 142 23.81 3.16 21.31
N GLU A 143 23.57 1.99 21.86
CA GLU A 143 23.84 0.70 21.23
C GLU A 143 22.61 0.21 20.44
N GLN A 144 22.85 -0.32 19.24
CA GLN A 144 21.84 -0.89 18.37
C GLN A 144 21.74 -2.40 18.63
N ILE A 145 20.53 -2.88 18.94
CA ILE A 145 20.23 -4.29 19.20
C ILE A 145 19.13 -4.74 18.26
N PHE A 146 19.38 -5.78 17.46
CA PHE A 146 18.34 -6.34 16.58
C PHE A 146 17.36 -7.21 17.37
N VAL A 147 16.14 -7.30 16.86
CA VAL A 147 15.07 -8.07 17.56
C VAL A 147 15.45 -9.54 17.71
N ASP A 148 16.18 -10.12 16.73
CA ASP A 148 16.64 -11.50 16.75
C ASP A 148 17.70 -11.78 17.84
N ASP A 149 18.34 -10.72 18.38
CA ASP A 149 19.35 -10.82 19.43
C ASP A 149 18.74 -10.68 20.85
N LEU A 150 17.43 -10.35 20.93
CA LEU A 150 16.71 -10.24 22.20
C LEU A 150 16.25 -11.60 22.72
N SER A 151 16.32 -11.80 24.01
CA SER A 151 15.66 -12.92 24.68
C SER A 151 14.14 -12.78 24.68
N ASP A 152 13.41 -13.88 24.85
CA ASP A 152 11.95 -13.88 24.93
C ASP A 152 11.44 -12.94 26.02
N GLN A 153 12.14 -12.86 27.17
CA GLN A 153 11.79 -11.95 28.27
C GLN A 153 11.94 -10.48 27.88
N GLU A 154 13.01 -10.10 27.18
CA GLU A 154 13.24 -8.74 26.71
C GLU A 154 12.21 -8.33 25.66
N ILE A 155 11.77 -9.26 24.80
CA ILE A 155 10.69 -9.05 23.84
C ILE A 155 9.37 -8.82 24.57
N ASP A 156 9.04 -9.63 25.57
CA ASP A 156 7.83 -9.47 26.38
C ASP A 156 7.83 -8.13 27.16
N ASP A 157 8.97 -7.75 27.72
CA ASP A 157 9.16 -6.48 28.41
C ASP A 157 8.98 -5.29 27.46
N LEU A 158 9.55 -5.37 26.24
CA LEU A 158 9.38 -4.37 25.17
C LEU A 158 7.91 -4.22 24.80
N TYR A 159 7.21 -5.31 24.54
CA TYR A 159 5.80 -5.26 24.16
C TYR A 159 4.91 -4.75 25.29
N SER A 160 5.25 -5.08 26.54
CA SER A 160 4.52 -4.60 27.73
C SER A 160 4.73 -3.11 27.98
N ALA A 161 5.83 -2.53 27.53
CA ALA A 161 6.11 -1.11 27.64
C ALA A 161 5.35 -0.25 26.64
N ILE A 162 4.88 -0.83 25.51
CA ILE A 162 4.15 -0.12 24.46
C ILE A 162 2.70 0.07 24.88
N THR A 163 2.29 1.31 25.13
CA THR A 163 0.90 1.64 25.51
C THR A 163 -0.04 1.67 24.33
N THR A 164 -1.36 1.70 24.59
CA THR A 164 -2.36 1.86 23.52
C THR A 164 -2.18 3.17 22.73
N GLU A 165 -1.74 4.23 23.41
CA GLU A 165 -1.45 5.51 22.73
C GLU A 165 -0.25 5.39 21.79
N ASP A 166 0.80 4.68 22.21
CA ASP A 166 1.97 4.40 21.36
C ASP A 166 1.58 3.56 20.14
N VAL A 167 0.73 2.54 20.33
CA VAL A 167 0.20 1.72 19.23
C VAL A 167 -0.48 2.59 18.18
N LEU A 168 -1.31 3.57 18.57
CA LEU A 168 -1.97 4.47 17.62
C LEU A 168 -0.96 5.35 16.87
N LYS A 169 0.02 5.93 17.57
CA LYS A 169 1.07 6.77 16.97
C LYS A 169 1.95 5.97 16.00
N ILE A 170 2.38 4.79 16.41
CA ILE A 170 3.20 3.90 15.59
C ILE A 170 2.41 3.46 14.34
N LYS A 171 1.16 3.04 14.50
CA LYS A 171 0.27 2.71 13.39
C LYS A 171 0.19 3.86 12.38
N ASP A 172 -0.10 5.08 12.86
CA ASP A 172 -0.23 6.25 11.98
C ASP A 172 1.08 6.56 11.27
N MET A 173 2.22 6.40 11.94
CA MET A 173 3.56 6.54 11.38
C MET A 173 3.82 5.51 10.28
N LEU A 174 3.53 4.24 10.52
CA LEU A 174 3.76 3.12 9.59
C LEU A 174 2.84 3.18 8.36
N LEU A 175 1.62 3.69 8.53
CA LEU A 175 0.60 3.74 7.47
C LEU A 175 0.47 5.11 6.81
N LYS A 176 1.29 6.10 7.20
CA LYS A 176 1.23 7.45 6.64
C LYS A 176 1.53 7.54 5.14
N PRO A 177 2.52 6.82 4.59
CA PRO A 177 2.66 6.73 3.15
C PRO A 177 1.44 6.02 2.54
N GLN A 178 0.86 6.61 1.50
CA GLN A 178 -0.31 6.05 0.82
C GLN A 178 -0.19 6.25 -0.69
N ILE A 179 -0.74 5.33 -1.46
CA ILE A 179 -0.93 5.55 -2.89
C ILE A 179 -2.01 6.60 -3.11
N GLN A 180 -1.74 7.56 -3.97
CA GLN A 180 -2.64 8.67 -4.25
C GLN A 180 -2.63 9.04 -5.74
N LEU A 181 -3.81 9.40 -6.24
CA LEU A 181 -3.99 10.08 -7.51
C LEU A 181 -4.77 11.37 -7.28
N ALA A 182 -4.17 12.50 -7.66
CA ALA A 182 -4.81 13.81 -7.63
C ALA A 182 -5.43 14.10 -9.00
N VAL A 183 -6.74 14.28 -9.04
CA VAL A 183 -7.50 14.51 -10.28
C VAL A 183 -8.11 15.92 -10.24
N PRO A 184 -7.61 16.87 -11.06
CA PRO A 184 -8.18 18.20 -11.15
C PRO A 184 -9.53 18.14 -11.87
N ILE A 185 -10.54 18.75 -11.25
CA ILE A 185 -11.91 18.80 -11.77
C ILE A 185 -12.33 20.26 -11.90
N SER A 186 -12.81 20.63 -13.09
CA SER A 186 -13.32 21.97 -13.38
C SER A 186 -14.77 21.90 -13.86
N CYS A 187 -15.68 22.51 -13.11
CA CYS A 187 -17.09 22.56 -13.47
C CYS A 187 -17.45 23.81 -14.26
N LYS A 188 -18.41 23.71 -15.17
CA LYS A 188 -18.97 24.85 -15.92
C LYS A 188 -19.60 25.91 -15.01
N CYS A 189 -19.96 25.58 -13.77
CA CYS A 189 -20.44 26.53 -12.78
C CYS A 189 -19.33 27.40 -12.17
N GLY A 190 -18.08 27.24 -12.59
CA GLY A 190 -16.89 27.97 -12.09
C GLY A 190 -16.23 27.35 -10.88
N LYS A 191 -16.76 26.26 -10.31
CA LYS A 191 -16.09 25.51 -9.22
C LYS A 191 -14.94 24.68 -9.78
N ASN A 192 -13.78 24.83 -9.16
CA ASN A 192 -12.59 24.01 -9.42
C ASN A 192 -12.18 23.35 -8.11
N HIS A 193 -11.86 22.06 -8.15
CA HIS A 193 -11.26 21.37 -7.03
C HIS A 193 -10.36 20.22 -7.48
N VAL A 194 -9.58 19.67 -6.57
CA VAL A 194 -8.80 18.48 -6.80
C VAL A 194 -9.42 17.33 -6.03
N HIS A 195 -9.93 16.33 -6.74
CA HIS A 195 -10.38 15.09 -6.11
C HIS A 195 -9.16 14.20 -5.87
N GLN A 196 -9.06 13.66 -4.66
CA GLN A 196 -7.97 12.75 -4.29
C GLN A 196 -8.52 11.35 -4.14
N ILE A 197 -8.02 10.43 -4.95
CA ILE A 197 -8.26 8.99 -4.80
C ILE A 197 -7.10 8.45 -3.98
N THR A 198 -7.37 7.88 -2.80
CA THR A 198 -6.33 7.51 -1.84
C THR A 198 -6.53 6.10 -1.31
N GLY A 199 -5.47 5.31 -1.32
CA GLY A 199 -5.44 3.94 -0.79
C GLY A 199 -6.12 2.90 -1.69
N LEU A 200 -5.75 1.65 -1.50
CA LEU A 200 -6.11 0.54 -2.37
C LEU A 200 -7.63 0.37 -2.57
N LYS A 201 -8.42 0.56 -1.51
CA LYS A 201 -9.89 0.40 -1.57
C LYS A 201 -10.58 1.40 -2.51
N GLU A 202 -10.12 2.65 -2.51
CA GLU A 202 -10.67 3.71 -3.37
C GLU A 202 -10.31 3.44 -4.82
N PHE A 203 -9.07 3.06 -5.09
CA PHE A 203 -8.64 2.71 -6.45
C PHE A 203 -9.47 1.57 -7.03
N PHE A 204 -9.71 0.49 -6.28
CA PHE A 204 -10.53 -0.61 -6.78
C PHE A 204 -12.01 -0.28 -6.96
N LYS A 205 -12.54 0.80 -6.37
CA LYS A 205 -13.89 1.29 -6.69
C LYS A 205 -13.93 2.06 -8.02
N VAL A 206 -12.82 2.65 -8.40
CA VAL A 206 -12.72 3.51 -9.60
C VAL A 206 -12.36 2.71 -10.85
N ILE A 207 -11.60 1.59 -10.70
CA ILE A 207 -11.14 0.74 -11.82
C ILE A 207 -12.07 -0.48 -12.05
N GLN A 208 -13.25 -0.53 -11.43
CA GLN A 208 -14.22 -1.64 -11.60
C GLN A 208 -15.29 -1.30 -12.61
#